data_ef87ca5478aeaef7ce81c340a173eb0d
#
_entry.id   ef87ca5478aeaef7ce81c340a173eb0d
#
_cell.length_a   1.000
_cell.length_b   1.000
_cell.length_c   1.000
_cell.angle_alpha   90.00
_cell.angle_beta   90.00
_cell.angle_gamma   90.00
#
_symmetry.space_group_name_H-M   'P 1'
#
loop_
_entity.id
_entity.type
_entity.pdbx_description
1 polymer ?
#
loop_
_entity_poly.entity_id
_entity_poly.type
_entity_poly.pdbx_seq_one_letter_code
_entity_poly.pdbx_strand_id
1 'polypeptide(L)'
;MSSEVSSVVLGAGLMGRLLANALAQLGHKVTVHEAQGPDAQGAAARVAAAMLAPLAESAITELPVVRMGQHALKRWPELLAPLPAPVFFQQNGTLVVWHRQDAAEAKRFTQILAQTQQQLPSLPAAQMLDASSLLHHEPALEGRFNQALYLPDEAQLDNRQLLAALLSSLEQQQVQMCWHSPRAPEDFAPGRAGQPDWVFDCRGLGARSEWPQLRGVRGEVIRLHAPEVTLQRPTRLIHPRYPIYIAPKQDHVFVIGATEIETEDLSPASVRSTLELLSAAYTVHSGFAEARILEVSTQARPTLADNLPAIRQLGERCVQINGLYRHGFLISPAMLDVVLEWVQHQTTTLATQFNLKFDHV
;
A
#
# COMPACT_ATOMS: atom_id res chain seq x y z
N MET A 1 -16.19 -25.16 28.18
CA MET A 1 -15.00 -24.65 27.48
C MET A 1 -15.50 -24.12 26.17
N SER A 2 -15.45 -22.81 25.94
CA SER A 2 -15.73 -22.27 24.58
C SER A 2 -14.66 -22.85 23.66
N SER A 3 -15.06 -23.54 22.61
CA SER A 3 -14.14 -24.02 21.57
C SER A 3 -13.39 -22.80 21.02
N GLU A 4 -12.05 -22.90 20.99
CA GLU A 4 -11.19 -21.88 20.37
C GLU A 4 -11.60 -21.71 18.89
N VAL A 5 -11.87 -20.50 18.46
CA VAL A 5 -12.27 -20.20 17.07
C VAL A 5 -11.09 -20.43 16.16
N SER A 6 -11.28 -21.24 15.12
CA SER A 6 -10.25 -21.56 14.12
C SER A 6 -10.43 -20.76 12.83
N SER A 7 -9.32 -20.23 12.30
CA SER A 7 -9.32 -19.41 11.09
C SER A 7 -8.23 -19.83 10.11
N VAL A 8 -8.57 -19.89 8.84
CA VAL A 8 -7.62 -20.09 7.75
C VAL A 8 -7.50 -18.80 6.95
N VAL A 9 -6.27 -18.37 6.70
CA VAL A 9 -5.96 -17.23 5.83
C VAL A 9 -5.20 -17.73 4.60
N LEU A 10 -5.68 -17.41 3.43
CA LEU A 10 -5.10 -17.78 2.14
C LEU A 10 -4.33 -16.59 1.58
N GLY A 11 -3.01 -16.76 1.36
CA GLY A 11 -2.09 -15.72 0.94
C GLY A 11 -1.42 -15.00 2.12
N ALA A 12 -0.08 -14.95 2.12
CA ALA A 12 0.77 -14.30 3.12
C ALA A 12 1.38 -12.98 2.60
N GLY A 13 0.64 -12.26 1.75
CA GLY A 13 0.93 -10.88 1.38
C GLY A 13 0.61 -9.90 2.52
N LEU A 14 0.57 -8.59 2.22
CA LEU A 14 0.29 -7.56 3.24
C LEU A 14 -1.03 -7.81 3.98
N MET A 15 -2.13 -7.96 3.22
CA MET A 15 -3.47 -8.11 3.82
C MET A 15 -3.58 -9.39 4.64
N GLY A 16 -3.05 -10.51 4.13
CA GLY A 16 -3.10 -11.79 4.85
C GLY A 16 -2.27 -11.77 6.14
N ARG A 17 -1.07 -11.17 6.15
CA ARG A 17 -0.25 -11.05 7.36
C ARG A 17 -0.89 -10.12 8.40
N LEU A 18 -1.47 -8.98 7.97
CA LEU A 18 -2.19 -8.08 8.88
C LEU A 18 -3.39 -8.78 9.51
N LEU A 19 -4.21 -9.44 8.71
CA LEU A 19 -5.41 -10.11 9.19
C LEU A 19 -5.06 -11.29 10.10
N ALA A 20 -4.10 -12.13 9.72
CA ALA A 20 -3.68 -13.25 10.54
C ALA A 20 -3.14 -12.81 11.92
N ASN A 21 -2.34 -11.72 11.97
CA ASN A 21 -1.89 -11.13 13.22
C ASN A 21 -3.07 -10.67 14.10
N ALA A 22 -4.01 -9.94 13.51
CA ALA A 22 -5.17 -9.43 14.24
C ALA A 22 -6.08 -10.55 14.77
N LEU A 23 -6.33 -11.58 13.95
CA LEU A 23 -7.13 -12.75 14.38
C LEU A 23 -6.45 -13.52 15.51
N ALA A 24 -5.13 -13.72 15.43
CA ALA A 24 -4.38 -14.38 16.51
C ALA A 24 -4.42 -13.57 17.82
N GLN A 25 -4.34 -12.23 17.74
CA GLN A 25 -4.51 -11.34 18.89
C GLN A 25 -5.93 -11.41 19.49
N LEU A 26 -6.94 -11.73 18.69
CA LEU A 26 -8.32 -11.99 19.14
C LEU A 26 -8.51 -13.40 19.74
N GLY A 27 -7.45 -14.21 19.79
CA GLY A 27 -7.50 -15.57 20.35
C GLY A 27 -7.97 -16.63 19.34
N HIS A 28 -7.95 -16.35 18.04
CA HIS A 28 -8.22 -17.39 17.04
C HIS A 28 -7.00 -18.30 16.88
N LYS A 29 -7.24 -19.59 16.67
CA LYS A 29 -6.22 -20.51 16.17
C LYS A 29 -6.09 -20.31 14.66
N VAL A 30 -5.00 -19.66 14.23
CA VAL A 30 -4.81 -19.25 12.83
C VAL A 30 -3.87 -20.18 12.10
N THR A 31 -4.24 -20.57 10.87
CA THR A 31 -3.38 -21.23 9.88
C THR A 31 -3.31 -20.36 8.64
N VAL A 32 -2.11 -20.09 8.14
CA VAL A 32 -1.89 -19.31 6.91
C VAL A 32 -1.33 -20.22 5.83
N HIS A 33 -1.97 -20.27 4.67
CA HIS A 33 -1.47 -20.95 3.47
C HIS A 33 -0.93 -19.95 2.46
N GLU A 34 0.31 -20.16 2.01
CA GLU A 34 0.97 -19.33 1.01
C GLU A 34 1.55 -20.20 -0.11
N ALA A 35 1.34 -19.75 -1.34
CA ALA A 35 1.81 -20.45 -2.53
C ALA A 35 3.34 -20.41 -2.67
N GLN A 36 3.99 -19.41 -2.10
CA GLN A 36 5.43 -19.18 -2.17
C GLN A 36 6.09 -19.26 -0.78
N GLY A 37 7.31 -18.76 -0.66
CA GLY A 37 8.08 -18.74 0.57
C GLY A 37 7.83 -17.52 1.48
N PRO A 38 8.54 -17.45 2.62
CA PRO A 38 8.33 -16.44 3.65
C PRO A 38 8.73 -15.03 3.27
N ASP A 39 9.55 -14.85 2.26
CA ASP A 39 10.11 -13.55 1.82
C ASP A 39 9.12 -12.70 0.99
N ALA A 40 7.90 -13.20 0.77
CA ALA A 40 6.81 -12.54 0.06
C ALA A 40 7.16 -12.11 -1.39
N GLN A 41 8.03 -12.83 -2.09
CA GLN A 41 8.46 -12.48 -3.45
C GLN A 41 7.30 -12.35 -4.44
N GLY A 42 6.26 -13.17 -4.29
CA GLY A 42 5.06 -13.11 -5.12
C GLY A 42 4.09 -11.98 -4.77
N ALA A 43 4.28 -11.29 -3.66
CA ALA A 43 3.35 -10.27 -3.19
C ALA A 43 3.65 -8.89 -3.79
N ALA A 44 2.62 -8.22 -4.32
CA ALA A 44 2.73 -6.83 -4.79
C ALA A 44 3.27 -5.88 -3.71
N ALA A 45 2.98 -6.14 -2.45
CA ALA A 45 3.43 -5.38 -1.30
C ALA A 45 4.97 -5.32 -1.16
N ARG A 46 5.70 -6.36 -1.59
CA ARG A 46 7.17 -6.39 -1.52
C ARG A 46 7.82 -5.33 -2.41
N VAL A 47 7.19 -4.98 -3.51
CA VAL A 47 7.70 -4.02 -4.50
C VAL A 47 7.24 -2.59 -4.21
N ALA A 48 6.14 -2.42 -3.51
CA ALA A 48 5.52 -1.12 -3.24
C ALA A 48 6.45 -0.17 -2.46
N ALA A 49 6.31 1.15 -2.70
CA ALA A 49 7.00 2.18 -1.94
C ALA A 49 6.38 2.44 -0.54
N ALA A 50 5.18 1.95 -0.30
CA ALA A 50 4.43 2.11 0.94
C ALA A 50 4.29 3.58 1.39
N MET A 51 3.92 4.44 0.45
CA MET A 51 3.49 5.81 0.75
C MET A 51 2.06 5.80 1.27
N LEU A 52 1.79 6.62 2.28
CA LEU A 52 0.51 6.78 2.94
C LEU A 52 0.03 8.20 2.70
N ALA A 53 -0.48 8.45 1.50
CA ALA A 53 -0.65 9.78 0.95
C ALA A 53 -2.10 10.01 0.44
N PRO A 54 -3.11 10.06 1.35
CA PRO A 54 -4.51 10.10 0.96
C PRO A 54 -4.88 11.35 0.14
N LEU A 55 -4.32 12.53 0.47
CA LEU A 55 -4.60 13.74 -0.27
C LEU A 55 -3.95 13.71 -1.66
N ALA A 56 -2.67 13.32 -1.76
CA ALA A 56 -1.99 13.23 -3.05
C ALA A 56 -2.66 12.21 -3.98
N GLU A 57 -3.10 11.06 -3.46
CA GLU A 57 -3.80 10.05 -4.24
C GLU A 57 -5.20 10.50 -4.71
N SER A 58 -5.83 11.45 -4.03
CA SER A 58 -7.15 11.99 -4.44
C SER A 58 -7.17 12.60 -5.85
N ALA A 59 -5.99 12.93 -6.39
CA ALA A 59 -5.88 13.42 -7.76
C ALA A 59 -6.20 12.35 -8.83
N ILE A 60 -6.17 11.08 -8.46
CA ILE A 60 -6.27 9.94 -9.39
C ILE A 60 -7.13 8.80 -8.85
N THR A 61 -7.78 8.96 -7.71
CA THR A 61 -8.63 7.94 -7.10
C THR A 61 -9.92 8.53 -6.54
N GLU A 62 -10.86 7.66 -6.21
CA GLU A 62 -12.17 8.02 -5.68
C GLU A 62 -12.12 8.27 -4.16
N LEU A 63 -13.12 9.02 -3.66
CA LEU A 63 -13.25 9.38 -2.24
C LEU A 63 -13.22 8.20 -1.26
N PRO A 64 -13.76 7.00 -1.56
CA PRO A 64 -13.63 5.84 -0.68
C PRO A 64 -12.18 5.53 -0.30
N VAL A 65 -11.26 5.55 -1.26
CA VAL A 65 -9.84 5.31 -1.01
C VAL A 65 -9.24 6.40 -0.14
N VAL A 66 -9.61 7.66 -0.38
CA VAL A 66 -9.13 8.80 0.44
C VAL A 66 -9.59 8.69 1.88
N ARG A 67 -10.87 8.35 2.12
CA ARG A 67 -11.42 8.13 3.48
C ARG A 67 -10.72 6.98 4.20
N MET A 68 -10.56 5.85 3.53
CA MET A 68 -9.81 4.71 4.07
C MET A 68 -8.36 5.09 4.37
N GLY A 69 -7.71 5.86 3.49
CA GLY A 69 -6.36 6.35 3.70
C GLY A 69 -6.23 7.29 4.89
N GLN A 70 -7.19 8.19 5.08
CA GLN A 70 -7.22 9.08 6.25
C GLN A 70 -7.39 8.30 7.56
N HIS A 71 -8.23 7.26 7.57
CA HIS A 71 -8.36 6.34 8.69
C HIS A 71 -7.03 5.59 8.95
N ALA A 72 -6.42 5.10 7.91
CA ALA A 72 -5.18 4.33 7.99
C ALA A 72 -3.99 5.10 8.56
N LEU A 73 -3.88 6.42 8.29
CA LEU A 73 -2.84 7.26 8.89
C LEU A 73 -2.85 7.23 10.41
N LYS A 74 -4.04 7.18 11.02
CA LYS A 74 -4.19 7.06 12.48
C LYS A 74 -3.98 5.63 12.95
N ARG A 75 -4.35 4.67 12.12
CA ARG A 75 -4.35 3.25 12.49
C ARG A 75 -2.97 2.60 12.39
N TRP A 76 -2.11 3.05 11.46
CA TRP A 76 -0.77 2.48 11.29
C TRP A 76 0.08 2.50 12.56
N PRO A 77 0.24 3.62 13.30
CA PRO A 77 1.01 3.62 14.55
C PRO A 77 0.54 2.56 15.54
N GLU A 78 -0.77 2.34 15.65
CA GLU A 78 -1.36 1.34 16.56
C GLU A 78 -1.04 -0.09 16.11
N LEU A 79 -1.02 -0.35 14.80
CA LEU A 79 -0.67 -1.66 14.24
C LEU A 79 0.82 -1.96 14.32
N LEU A 80 1.66 -0.92 14.28
CA LEU A 80 3.12 -1.06 14.35
C LEU A 80 3.62 -1.25 15.79
N ALA A 81 2.99 -0.61 16.76
CA ALA A 81 3.45 -0.58 18.15
C ALA A 81 3.64 -1.98 18.80
N PRO A 82 2.76 -2.98 18.56
CA PRO A 82 2.92 -4.32 19.17
C PRO A 82 3.89 -5.23 18.40
N LEU A 83 4.45 -4.81 17.26
CA LEU A 83 5.32 -5.66 16.46
C LEU A 83 6.67 -5.90 17.15
N PRO A 84 7.24 -7.12 17.04
CA PRO A 84 8.46 -7.49 17.77
C PRO A 84 9.73 -6.84 17.23
N ALA A 85 9.67 -6.29 16.01
CA ALA A 85 10.78 -5.58 15.38
C ALA A 85 10.32 -4.17 14.95
N PRO A 86 11.19 -3.16 15.05
CA PRO A 86 10.86 -1.81 14.62
C PRO A 86 10.63 -1.76 13.11
N VAL A 87 9.67 -0.95 12.71
CA VAL A 87 9.37 -0.65 11.31
C VAL A 87 9.57 0.84 11.10
N PHE A 88 10.36 1.22 10.12
CA PHE A 88 10.47 2.62 9.73
C PHE A 88 9.09 3.15 9.35
N PHE A 89 8.63 4.13 10.10
CA PHE A 89 7.40 4.88 9.87
C PHE A 89 7.70 6.36 10.06
N GLN A 90 7.29 7.18 9.12
CA GLN A 90 7.54 8.61 9.15
C GLN A 90 6.31 9.36 8.66
N GLN A 91 5.82 10.30 9.47
CA GLN A 91 4.68 11.15 9.16
C GLN A 91 5.12 12.63 9.20
N ASN A 92 5.81 13.06 8.15
CA ASN A 92 6.33 14.42 8.02
C ASN A 92 5.90 15.09 6.71
N GLY A 93 4.81 14.62 6.12
CA GLY A 93 4.22 15.15 4.90
C GLY A 93 4.90 14.66 3.63
N THR A 94 4.29 15.03 2.50
CA THR A 94 4.79 14.79 1.14
C THR A 94 5.04 16.13 0.46
N LEU A 95 6.10 16.21 -0.33
CA LEU A 95 6.31 17.31 -1.27
C LEU A 95 5.87 16.93 -2.67
N VAL A 96 5.27 17.87 -3.37
CA VAL A 96 4.99 17.77 -4.80
C VAL A 96 5.74 18.90 -5.49
N VAL A 97 6.64 18.55 -6.40
CA VAL A 97 7.49 19.50 -7.13
C VAL A 97 7.23 19.40 -8.63
N TRP A 98 7.54 20.46 -9.35
CA TRP A 98 7.39 20.52 -10.81
C TRP A 98 8.39 21.49 -11.42
N HIS A 99 8.78 21.23 -12.66
CA HIS A 99 9.57 22.17 -13.42
C HIS A 99 8.69 23.31 -13.97
N ARG A 100 9.28 24.48 -14.22
CA ARG A 100 8.55 25.68 -14.66
C ARG A 100 7.63 25.43 -15.85
N GLN A 101 8.04 24.58 -16.77
CA GLN A 101 7.25 24.20 -17.95
C GLN A 101 5.97 23.42 -17.61
N ASP A 102 5.94 22.73 -16.48
CA ASP A 102 4.85 21.86 -16.04
C ASP A 102 3.88 22.56 -15.06
N ALA A 103 3.98 23.91 -14.92
CA ALA A 103 3.17 24.71 -14.00
C ALA A 103 1.66 24.57 -14.23
N ALA A 104 1.23 24.35 -15.47
CA ALA A 104 -0.18 24.14 -15.79
C ALA A 104 -0.72 22.84 -15.17
N GLU A 105 0.03 21.76 -15.24
CA GLU A 105 -0.33 20.47 -14.61
C GLU A 105 -0.32 20.57 -13.10
N ALA A 106 0.65 21.27 -12.50
CA ALA A 106 0.70 21.54 -11.08
C ALA A 106 -0.51 22.32 -10.60
N LYS A 107 -0.95 23.33 -11.36
CA LYS A 107 -2.18 24.10 -11.07
C LYS A 107 -3.42 23.20 -11.11
N ARG A 108 -3.54 22.35 -12.13
CA ARG A 108 -4.64 21.40 -12.24
C ARG A 108 -4.65 20.43 -11.06
N PHE A 109 -3.49 19.86 -10.71
CA PHE A 109 -3.34 19.00 -9.55
C PHE A 109 -3.82 19.69 -8.27
N THR A 110 -3.34 20.90 -8.00
CA THR A 110 -3.75 21.70 -6.82
C THR A 110 -5.26 21.94 -6.78
N GLN A 111 -5.89 22.20 -7.93
CA GLN A 111 -7.34 22.40 -8.01
C GLN A 111 -8.12 21.13 -7.63
N ILE A 112 -7.66 19.95 -8.08
CA ILE A 112 -8.29 18.68 -7.71
C ILE A 112 -8.18 18.45 -6.21
N LEU A 113 -6.99 18.66 -5.61
CA LEU A 113 -6.82 18.53 -4.16
C LEU A 113 -7.75 19.48 -3.38
N ALA A 114 -7.89 20.72 -3.83
CA ALA A 114 -8.80 21.69 -3.19
C ALA A 114 -10.27 21.24 -3.26
N GLN A 115 -10.71 20.64 -4.36
CA GLN A 115 -12.05 20.07 -4.49
C GLN A 115 -12.25 18.89 -3.53
N THR A 116 -11.26 18.00 -3.40
CA THR A 116 -11.30 16.90 -2.43
C THR A 116 -11.41 17.42 -1.00
N GLN A 117 -10.65 18.45 -0.64
CA GLN A 117 -10.70 19.08 0.69
C GLN A 117 -12.05 19.70 1.00
N GLN A 118 -12.74 20.29 0.02
CA GLN A 118 -14.10 20.79 0.19
C GLN A 118 -15.09 19.67 0.54
N GLN A 119 -14.88 18.46 -0.03
CA GLN A 119 -15.71 17.29 0.24
C GLN A 119 -15.32 16.56 1.54
N LEU A 120 -14.05 16.66 1.94
CA LEU A 120 -13.48 16.07 3.15
C LEU A 120 -12.70 17.11 3.96
N PRO A 121 -13.38 18.01 4.68
CA PRO A 121 -12.73 19.11 5.42
C PRO A 121 -11.81 18.66 6.56
N SER A 122 -11.89 17.38 6.94
CA SER A 122 -10.99 16.77 7.93
C SER A 122 -9.59 16.48 7.39
N LEU A 123 -9.37 16.53 6.07
CA LEU A 123 -8.03 16.44 5.49
C LEU A 123 -7.28 17.77 5.67
N PRO A 124 -6.00 17.74 6.08
CA PRO A 124 -5.17 18.93 6.14
C PRO A 124 -5.06 19.65 4.80
N ALA A 125 -5.03 20.98 4.83
CA ALA A 125 -4.91 21.76 3.61
C ALA A 125 -3.52 21.62 2.98
N ALA A 126 -3.49 21.43 1.66
CA ALA A 126 -2.28 21.53 0.89
C ALA A 126 -1.72 22.96 0.98
N GLN A 127 -0.41 23.10 1.17
CA GLN A 127 0.26 24.39 1.37
C GLN A 127 1.19 24.68 0.19
N MET A 128 0.98 25.81 -0.46
CA MET A 128 1.88 26.29 -1.50
C MET A 128 3.15 26.86 -0.84
N LEU A 129 4.30 26.36 -1.20
CA LEU A 129 5.61 26.83 -0.75
C LEU A 129 6.28 27.64 -1.86
N ASP A 130 6.83 28.81 -1.49
CA ASP A 130 7.81 29.53 -2.28
C ASP A 130 9.22 28.92 -2.09
N ALA A 131 10.22 29.47 -2.77
CA ALA A 131 11.60 28.97 -2.69
C ALA A 131 12.17 28.99 -1.26
N SER A 132 11.87 30.02 -0.47
CA SER A 132 12.36 30.16 0.90
C SER A 132 11.72 29.13 1.82
N SER A 133 10.40 28.98 1.74
CA SER A 133 9.65 27.98 2.51
C SER A 133 10.04 26.55 2.11
N LEU A 134 10.26 26.31 0.81
CA LEU A 134 10.72 25.01 0.32
C LEU A 134 12.12 24.66 0.89
N LEU A 135 13.05 25.61 0.89
CA LEU A 135 14.39 25.43 1.48
C LEU A 135 14.29 25.04 2.96
N HIS A 136 13.39 25.68 3.71
CA HIS A 136 13.15 25.33 5.11
C HIS A 136 12.60 23.92 5.30
N HIS A 137 11.68 23.50 4.45
CA HIS A 137 11.07 22.16 4.52
C HIS A 137 12.01 21.06 4.00
N GLU A 138 12.73 21.32 2.92
CA GLU A 138 13.56 20.33 2.24
C GLU A 138 14.85 20.97 1.66
N PRO A 139 15.88 21.14 2.50
CA PRO A 139 17.14 21.75 2.06
C PRO A 139 17.80 21.06 0.87
N ALA A 140 17.58 19.76 0.71
CA ALA A 140 18.10 18.98 -0.43
C ALA A 140 17.62 19.48 -1.79
N LEU A 141 16.56 20.29 -1.85
CA LEU A 141 15.99 20.85 -3.08
C LEU A 141 16.39 22.30 -3.35
N GLU A 142 17.37 22.84 -2.59
CA GLU A 142 17.86 24.20 -2.76
C GLU A 142 18.26 24.50 -4.22
N GLY A 143 17.74 25.63 -4.75
CA GLY A 143 18.06 26.10 -6.09
C GLY A 143 17.52 25.27 -7.25
N ARG A 144 16.79 24.17 -6.96
CA ARG A 144 16.26 23.27 -7.99
C ARG A 144 14.84 23.60 -8.37
N PHE A 145 14.04 23.97 -7.40
CA PHE A 145 12.63 24.34 -7.58
C PHE A 145 12.34 25.65 -6.89
N ASN A 146 11.54 26.50 -7.53
CA ASN A 146 11.14 27.79 -6.97
C ASN A 146 9.80 27.71 -6.23
N GLN A 147 9.08 26.64 -6.40
CA GLN A 147 7.78 26.39 -5.79
C GLN A 147 7.60 24.89 -5.55
N ALA A 148 6.84 24.57 -4.53
CA ALA A 148 6.37 23.21 -4.25
C ALA A 148 4.98 23.26 -3.61
N LEU A 149 4.29 22.13 -3.59
CA LEU A 149 3.10 21.92 -2.79
C LEU A 149 3.47 20.97 -1.65
N TYR A 150 3.23 21.40 -0.41
CA TYR A 150 3.41 20.56 0.76
C TYR A 150 2.06 20.00 1.21
N LEU A 151 2.02 18.69 1.39
CA LEU A 151 0.84 17.95 1.85
C LEU A 151 1.15 17.45 3.27
N PRO A 152 0.67 18.17 4.30
CA PRO A 152 0.94 17.80 5.69
C PRO A 152 0.23 16.50 6.06
N ASP A 153 0.69 15.87 7.15
CA ASP A 153 0.15 14.63 7.73
C ASP A 153 0.26 13.37 6.86
N GLU A 154 0.70 13.49 5.61
CA GLU A 154 1.02 12.30 4.83
C GLU A 154 2.26 11.57 5.40
N ALA A 155 2.29 10.27 5.19
CA ALA A 155 3.28 9.42 5.81
C ALA A 155 3.89 8.42 4.81
N GLN A 156 4.84 7.66 5.29
CA GLN A 156 5.42 6.49 4.64
C GLN A 156 5.88 5.47 5.67
N LEU A 157 6.06 4.24 5.24
CA LEU A 157 6.73 3.21 6.03
C LEU A 157 7.66 2.36 5.14
N ASP A 158 8.53 1.56 5.74
CA ASP A 158 9.28 0.56 4.97
C ASP A 158 8.45 -0.72 4.81
N ASN A 159 8.11 -1.02 3.57
CA ASN A 159 7.28 -2.16 3.21
C ASN A 159 7.93 -3.51 3.56
N ARG A 160 9.25 -3.63 3.45
CA ARG A 160 9.96 -4.88 3.70
C ARG A 160 10.15 -5.12 5.19
N GLN A 161 10.50 -4.08 5.94
CA GLN A 161 10.54 -4.16 7.40
C GLN A 161 9.18 -4.55 7.97
N LEU A 162 8.09 -3.94 7.46
CA LEU A 162 6.74 -4.29 7.90
C LEU A 162 6.40 -5.75 7.61
N LEU A 163 6.64 -6.23 6.38
CA LEU A 163 6.35 -7.62 6.04
C LEU A 163 7.15 -8.60 6.91
N ALA A 164 8.42 -8.30 7.19
CA ALA A 164 9.26 -9.11 8.06
C ALA A 164 8.77 -9.07 9.53
N ALA A 165 8.46 -7.88 10.05
CA ALA A 165 7.99 -7.71 11.43
C ALA A 165 6.63 -8.41 11.66
N LEU A 166 5.71 -8.32 10.69
CA LEU A 166 4.45 -9.06 10.73
C LEU A 166 4.66 -10.58 10.74
N LEU A 167 5.60 -11.09 9.95
CA LEU A 167 5.93 -12.53 9.96
C LEU A 167 6.49 -12.95 11.31
N SER A 168 7.46 -12.21 11.85
CA SER A 168 8.02 -12.49 13.18
C SER A 168 6.95 -12.44 14.29
N SER A 169 5.96 -11.55 14.16
CA SER A 169 4.82 -11.49 15.08
C SER A 169 3.95 -12.74 14.97
N LEU A 170 3.67 -13.23 13.75
CA LEU A 170 2.92 -14.48 13.54
C LEU A 170 3.63 -15.69 14.15
N GLU A 171 4.96 -15.77 13.99
CA GLU A 171 5.79 -16.82 14.59
C GLU A 171 5.74 -16.80 16.11
N GLN A 172 5.85 -15.60 16.74
CA GLN A 172 5.73 -15.44 18.20
C GLN A 172 4.35 -15.83 18.72
N GLN A 173 3.30 -15.56 17.96
CA GLN A 173 1.92 -15.95 18.27
C GLN A 173 1.63 -17.42 17.92
N GLN A 174 2.63 -18.18 17.50
CA GLN A 174 2.51 -19.61 17.13
C GLN A 174 1.49 -19.88 16.03
N VAL A 175 1.29 -18.91 15.13
CA VAL A 175 0.46 -19.09 13.94
C VAL A 175 1.10 -20.15 13.03
N GLN A 176 0.30 -21.10 12.58
CA GLN A 176 0.76 -22.14 11.67
C GLN A 176 0.96 -21.58 10.26
N MET A 177 2.22 -21.47 9.81
CA MET A 177 2.58 -21.04 8.46
C MET A 177 2.82 -22.23 7.54
N CYS A 178 2.04 -22.34 6.47
CA CYS A 178 2.13 -23.39 5.46
C CYS A 178 2.65 -22.79 4.15
N TRP A 179 3.97 -22.80 3.99
CA TRP A 179 4.65 -22.32 2.78
C TRP A 179 4.59 -23.34 1.65
N HIS A 180 4.66 -22.86 0.39
CA HIS A 180 4.57 -23.70 -0.81
C HIS A 180 3.31 -24.60 -0.81
N SER A 181 2.23 -24.08 -0.23
CA SER A 181 0.97 -24.76 0.01
C SER A 181 -0.20 -23.93 -0.56
N PRO A 182 -0.31 -23.83 -1.90
CA PRO A 182 -1.43 -23.11 -2.51
C PRO A 182 -2.75 -23.80 -2.17
N ARG A 183 -3.69 -22.98 -1.67
CA ARG A 183 -5.07 -23.37 -1.34
C ARG A 183 -6.06 -22.37 -1.90
N ALA A 184 -7.30 -22.82 -2.07
CA ALA A 184 -8.42 -21.99 -2.50
C ALA A 184 -9.62 -22.14 -1.54
N PRO A 185 -10.58 -21.21 -1.54
CA PRO A 185 -11.75 -21.30 -0.65
C PRO A 185 -12.51 -22.62 -0.75
N GLU A 186 -12.60 -23.22 -1.93
CA GLU A 186 -13.26 -24.49 -2.17
C GLU A 186 -12.62 -25.71 -1.50
N ASP A 187 -11.36 -25.59 -1.06
CA ASP A 187 -10.68 -26.63 -0.27
C ASP A 187 -11.27 -26.75 1.16
N PHE A 188 -12.12 -25.84 1.56
CA PHE A 188 -12.64 -25.73 2.92
C PHE A 188 -14.16 -25.66 2.95
N ALA A 189 -14.72 -26.12 4.07
CA ALA A 189 -16.16 -26.04 4.34
C ALA A 189 -16.36 -25.38 5.73
N PRO A 190 -16.15 -24.04 5.84
CA PRO A 190 -16.08 -23.36 7.12
C PRO A 190 -17.35 -23.57 7.96
N GLY A 191 -17.15 -23.75 9.28
CA GLY A 191 -18.24 -24.03 10.24
C GLY A 191 -18.70 -25.48 10.28
N ARG A 192 -18.20 -26.40 9.45
CA ARG A 192 -18.49 -27.84 9.55
C ARG A 192 -17.50 -28.53 10.52
N ALA A 193 -17.93 -29.66 11.08
CA ALA A 193 -17.10 -30.45 11.97
C ALA A 193 -15.77 -30.85 11.30
N GLY A 194 -14.64 -30.57 11.98
CA GLY A 194 -13.29 -30.84 11.47
C GLY A 194 -12.79 -29.84 10.42
N GLN A 195 -13.53 -28.78 10.16
CA GLN A 195 -13.16 -27.69 9.26
C GLN A 195 -12.92 -26.39 10.05
N PRO A 196 -12.24 -25.38 9.48
CA PRO A 196 -12.08 -24.09 10.14
C PRO A 196 -13.44 -23.40 10.34
N ASP A 197 -13.51 -22.56 11.37
CA ASP A 197 -14.69 -21.70 11.56
C ASP A 197 -14.76 -20.60 10.52
N TRP A 198 -13.62 -20.06 10.11
CA TRP A 198 -13.51 -18.97 9.14
C TRP A 198 -12.46 -19.26 8.07
N VAL A 199 -12.72 -18.80 6.86
CA VAL A 199 -11.77 -18.77 5.74
C VAL A 199 -11.68 -17.35 5.19
N PHE A 200 -10.44 -16.83 5.08
CA PHE A 200 -10.17 -15.50 4.54
C PHE A 200 -9.27 -15.60 3.32
N ASP A 201 -9.73 -15.13 2.17
CA ASP A 201 -8.97 -15.15 0.93
C ASP A 201 -8.32 -13.79 0.67
N CYS A 202 -7.00 -13.73 0.84
CA CYS A 202 -6.14 -12.58 0.63
C CYS A 202 -5.09 -12.84 -0.47
N ARG A 203 -5.34 -13.79 -1.41
CA ARG A 203 -4.38 -14.26 -2.43
C ARG A 203 -4.08 -13.25 -3.53
N GLY A 204 -4.72 -12.07 -3.55
CA GLY A 204 -4.54 -11.10 -4.63
C GLY A 204 -4.90 -11.72 -5.99
N LEU A 205 -4.00 -11.68 -6.98
CA LEU A 205 -4.24 -12.26 -8.30
C LEU A 205 -4.42 -13.79 -8.27
N GLY A 206 -4.00 -14.46 -7.22
CA GLY A 206 -4.27 -15.89 -7.02
C GLY A 206 -5.74 -16.25 -6.84
N ALA A 207 -6.60 -15.26 -6.57
CA ALA A 207 -8.06 -15.44 -6.44
C ALA A 207 -8.85 -15.26 -7.77
N ARG A 208 -8.15 -15.16 -8.89
CA ARG A 208 -8.78 -14.85 -10.20
C ARG A 208 -9.76 -15.91 -10.65
N SER A 209 -9.54 -17.19 -10.39
CA SER A 209 -10.44 -18.26 -10.75
C SER A 209 -11.85 -18.07 -10.15
N GLU A 210 -11.88 -17.58 -8.89
CA GLU A 210 -13.12 -17.32 -8.15
C GLU A 210 -13.61 -15.87 -8.29
N TRP A 211 -12.73 -14.99 -8.76
CA TRP A 211 -13.04 -13.58 -8.98
C TRP A 211 -12.58 -13.10 -10.38
N PRO A 212 -13.31 -13.45 -11.44
CA PRO A 212 -12.89 -13.19 -12.83
C PRO A 212 -12.69 -11.71 -13.20
N GLN A 213 -13.25 -10.77 -12.42
CA GLN A 213 -13.07 -9.34 -12.63
C GLN A 213 -11.68 -8.84 -12.19
N LEU A 214 -10.90 -9.67 -11.48
CA LEU A 214 -9.54 -9.33 -11.10
C LEU A 214 -8.62 -9.31 -12.31
N ARG A 215 -7.86 -8.25 -12.43
CA ARG A 215 -6.79 -8.06 -13.41
C ARG A 215 -5.52 -7.57 -12.74
N GLY A 216 -4.39 -7.78 -13.38
CA GLY A 216 -3.12 -7.27 -12.92
C GLY A 216 -2.74 -5.99 -13.65
N VAL A 217 -2.30 -4.96 -12.92
CA VAL A 217 -1.68 -3.76 -13.48
C VAL A 217 -0.21 -3.75 -13.10
N ARG A 218 0.66 -3.90 -14.11
CA ARG A 218 2.11 -3.94 -13.94
C ARG A 218 2.64 -2.65 -13.36
N GLY A 219 3.50 -2.75 -12.36
CA GLY A 219 4.27 -1.66 -11.81
C GLY A 219 5.73 -2.02 -11.66
N GLU A 220 6.59 -1.09 -12.06
CA GLU A 220 8.04 -1.22 -11.94
C GLU A 220 8.56 -0.16 -11.00
N VAL A 221 9.47 -0.58 -10.12
CA VAL A 221 10.03 0.24 -9.05
C VAL A 221 11.54 -0.02 -8.97
N ILE A 222 12.30 1.02 -8.66
CA ILE A 222 13.75 0.94 -8.51
C ILE A 222 14.10 1.28 -7.07
N ARG A 223 14.96 0.45 -6.44
CA ARG A 223 15.60 0.77 -5.17
C ARG A 223 17.02 1.23 -5.41
N LEU A 224 17.36 2.38 -4.84
CA LEU A 224 18.67 3.00 -4.95
C LEU A 224 19.29 3.16 -3.57
N HIS A 225 20.60 3.06 -3.50
CA HIS A 225 21.41 3.57 -2.39
C HIS A 225 22.11 4.86 -2.85
N ALA A 226 21.77 5.99 -2.25
CA ALA A 226 22.23 7.32 -2.67
C ALA A 226 22.68 8.17 -1.46
N PRO A 227 23.91 7.98 -0.93
CA PRO A 227 24.38 8.70 0.26
C PRO A 227 24.47 10.22 0.09
N GLU A 228 24.61 10.70 -1.16
CA GLU A 228 24.67 12.12 -1.48
C GLU A 228 23.30 12.81 -1.53
N VAL A 229 22.21 12.03 -1.45
CA VAL A 229 20.84 12.54 -1.45
C VAL A 229 20.32 12.58 -0.03
N THR A 230 19.89 13.76 0.41
CA THR A 230 19.42 14.00 1.78
C THR A 230 17.94 14.36 1.86
N LEU A 231 17.15 13.92 0.88
CA LEU A 231 15.69 14.08 0.91
C LEU A 231 15.11 13.43 2.18
N GLN A 232 14.32 14.21 2.92
CA GLN A 232 13.81 13.81 4.24
C GLN A 232 12.37 13.26 4.18
N ARG A 233 11.67 13.45 3.07
CA ARG A 233 10.26 13.06 2.92
C ARG A 233 9.92 12.58 1.52
N PRO A 234 8.81 11.87 1.34
CA PRO A 234 8.34 11.51 0.01
C PRO A 234 8.22 12.76 -0.86
N THR A 235 8.80 12.70 -2.04
CA THR A 235 8.78 13.78 -3.03
C THR A 235 8.17 13.26 -4.32
N ARG A 236 7.12 13.90 -4.80
CA ARG A 236 6.48 13.60 -6.09
C ARG A 236 6.91 14.63 -7.13
N LEU A 237 7.28 14.17 -8.31
CA LEU A 237 7.50 15.03 -9.46
C LEU A 237 6.26 15.01 -10.34
N ILE A 238 5.64 16.17 -10.54
CA ILE A 238 4.64 16.35 -11.60
C ILE A 238 5.37 16.45 -12.91
N HIS A 239 5.07 15.54 -13.81
CA HIS A 239 5.56 15.53 -15.16
C HIS A 239 4.49 14.93 -16.08
N PRO A 240 4.14 15.54 -17.23
CA PRO A 240 3.02 15.09 -18.06
C PRO A 240 3.19 13.69 -18.63
N ARG A 241 4.43 13.25 -18.80
CA ARG A 241 4.74 11.94 -19.37
C ARG A 241 5.27 10.93 -18.34
N TYR A 242 6.06 11.41 -17.35
CA TYR A 242 6.79 10.56 -16.40
C TYR A 242 6.61 11.06 -14.96
N PRO A 243 5.37 11.05 -14.43
CA PRO A 243 5.18 11.37 -13.01
C PRO A 243 5.82 10.26 -12.16
N ILE A 244 6.64 10.66 -11.21
CA ILE A 244 7.28 9.73 -10.28
C ILE A 244 7.08 10.16 -8.85
N TYR A 245 7.34 9.22 -7.96
CA TYR A 245 7.60 9.50 -6.55
C TYR A 245 9.01 9.00 -6.16
N ILE A 246 9.60 9.69 -5.19
CA ILE A 246 10.85 9.33 -4.54
C ILE A 246 10.52 9.18 -3.06
N ALA A 247 10.61 7.97 -2.52
CA ALA A 247 10.32 7.66 -1.14
C ALA A 247 11.61 7.30 -0.39
N PRO A 248 12.17 8.24 0.43
CA PRO A 248 13.36 7.97 1.22
C PRO A 248 13.05 6.93 2.31
N LYS A 249 13.99 6.03 2.54
CA LYS A 249 13.98 5.04 3.62
C LYS A 249 15.22 5.23 4.48
N GLN A 250 15.40 4.38 5.49
CA GLN A 250 16.64 4.38 6.30
C GLN A 250 17.87 4.04 5.45
N ASP A 251 19.04 4.35 5.96
CA ASP A 251 20.34 3.99 5.38
C ASP A 251 20.54 4.46 3.94
N HIS A 252 20.09 5.69 3.63
CA HIS A 252 20.17 6.30 2.29
C HIS A 252 19.55 5.47 1.16
N VAL A 253 18.59 4.61 1.50
CA VAL A 253 17.82 3.87 0.52
C VAL A 253 16.65 4.72 0.03
N PHE A 254 16.45 4.74 -1.28
CA PHE A 254 15.34 5.43 -1.94
C PHE A 254 14.56 4.46 -2.81
N VAL A 255 13.24 4.58 -2.76
CA VAL A 255 12.33 3.85 -3.65
C VAL A 255 11.78 4.81 -4.68
N ILE A 256 12.12 4.58 -5.95
CA ILE A 256 11.68 5.38 -7.10
C ILE A 256 10.58 4.62 -7.81
N GLY A 257 9.45 5.22 -8.01
CA GLY A 257 8.33 4.58 -8.68
C GLY A 257 7.32 5.58 -9.25
N ALA A 258 6.37 5.08 -9.95
CA ALA A 258 6.31 3.76 -10.53
C ALA A 258 5.70 3.81 -11.92
N THR A 259 6.03 2.85 -12.75
CA THR A 259 5.27 2.65 -13.98
C THR A 259 3.86 2.14 -13.68
N GLU A 260 2.95 2.37 -14.60
CA GLU A 260 1.60 1.86 -14.59
C GLU A 260 1.25 1.37 -15.99
N ILE A 261 1.27 0.05 -16.17
CA ILE A 261 1.14 -0.57 -17.48
C ILE A 261 0.02 -1.61 -17.40
N GLU A 262 -0.97 -1.48 -18.28
CA GLU A 262 -2.12 -2.39 -18.36
C GLU A 262 -1.70 -3.74 -18.95
N THR A 263 -0.94 -4.51 -18.18
CA THR A 263 -0.49 -5.87 -18.51
C THR A 263 -0.17 -6.64 -17.24
N GLU A 264 -0.19 -7.96 -17.33
CA GLU A 264 0.19 -8.88 -16.24
C GLU A 264 1.56 -9.51 -16.44
N ASP A 265 2.30 -9.06 -17.43
CA ASP A 265 3.65 -9.50 -17.69
C ASP A 265 4.55 -9.20 -16.48
N LEU A 266 5.14 -10.24 -15.89
CA LEU A 266 6.06 -10.15 -14.75
C LEU A 266 7.53 -10.28 -15.18
N SER A 267 7.81 -10.24 -16.47
CA SER A 267 9.19 -10.21 -16.95
C SER A 267 9.96 -9.02 -16.37
N PRO A 268 11.29 -9.05 -16.33
CA PRO A 268 12.10 -7.93 -15.85
C PRO A 268 11.73 -6.59 -16.49
N ALA A 269 11.97 -5.48 -15.78
CA ALA A 269 11.69 -4.14 -16.27
C ALA A 269 12.44 -3.84 -17.58
N SER A 270 11.80 -3.08 -18.45
CA SER A 270 12.40 -2.70 -19.73
C SER A 270 13.48 -1.62 -19.53
N VAL A 271 14.42 -1.54 -20.46
CA VAL A 271 15.41 -0.44 -20.52
C VAL A 271 14.68 0.92 -20.54
N ARG A 272 13.61 1.04 -21.33
CA ARG A 272 12.82 2.27 -21.40
C ARG A 272 12.27 2.68 -20.03
N SER A 273 11.57 1.81 -19.36
CA SER A 273 10.98 2.10 -18.03
C SER A 273 12.05 2.48 -17.01
N THR A 274 13.18 1.75 -17.03
CA THR A 274 14.31 2.02 -16.12
C THR A 274 14.90 3.41 -16.38
N LEU A 275 15.12 3.78 -17.64
CA LEU A 275 15.64 5.09 -18.02
C LEU A 275 14.65 6.22 -17.66
N GLU A 276 13.34 6.01 -17.88
CA GLU A 276 12.30 6.98 -17.52
C GLU A 276 12.31 7.28 -16.01
N LEU A 277 12.31 6.24 -15.16
CA LEU A 277 12.32 6.40 -13.71
C LEU A 277 13.61 7.05 -13.20
N LEU A 278 14.77 6.60 -13.67
CA LEU A 278 16.07 7.11 -13.22
C LEU A 278 16.31 8.54 -13.72
N SER A 279 15.98 8.84 -14.97
CA SER A 279 16.12 10.20 -15.50
C SER A 279 15.23 11.19 -14.76
N ALA A 280 13.97 10.81 -14.45
CA ALA A 280 13.08 11.65 -13.68
C ALA A 280 13.60 11.88 -12.26
N ALA A 281 14.12 10.85 -11.57
CA ALA A 281 14.74 11.01 -10.25
C ALA A 281 15.97 11.95 -10.30
N TYR A 282 16.82 11.79 -11.31
CA TYR A 282 17.97 12.66 -11.53
C TYR A 282 17.59 14.14 -11.74
N THR A 283 16.46 14.42 -12.39
CA THR A 283 15.97 15.81 -12.53
C THR A 283 15.55 16.42 -11.21
N VAL A 284 15.10 15.61 -10.26
CA VAL A 284 14.76 16.08 -8.90
C VAL A 284 16.01 16.36 -8.09
N HIS A 285 16.98 15.45 -8.09
CA HIS A 285 18.23 15.63 -7.31
C HIS A 285 19.43 15.01 -8.03
N SER A 286 20.48 15.82 -8.31
CA SER A 286 21.66 15.38 -9.06
C SER A 286 22.48 14.28 -8.37
N GLY A 287 22.42 14.17 -7.04
CA GLY A 287 23.09 13.10 -6.30
C GLY A 287 22.61 11.69 -6.69
N PHE A 288 21.47 11.57 -7.36
CA PHE A 288 21.04 10.28 -7.92
C PHE A 288 21.92 9.82 -9.09
N ALA A 289 22.74 10.69 -9.70
CA ALA A 289 23.66 10.28 -10.76
C ALA A 289 24.65 9.22 -10.30
N GLU A 290 25.14 9.35 -9.06
CA GLU A 290 26.12 8.44 -8.47
C GLU A 290 25.50 7.36 -7.56
N ALA A 291 24.17 7.31 -7.49
CA ALA A 291 23.46 6.28 -6.73
C ALA A 291 23.76 4.87 -7.25
N ARG A 292 23.75 3.91 -6.34
CA ARG A 292 23.87 2.49 -6.71
C ARG A 292 22.50 1.86 -6.86
N ILE A 293 22.24 1.21 -7.98
CA ILE A 293 21.00 0.47 -8.20
C ILE A 293 21.08 -0.81 -7.37
N LEU A 294 20.26 -0.91 -6.36
CA LEU A 294 20.16 -2.11 -5.53
C LEU A 294 19.26 -3.17 -6.17
N GLU A 295 18.16 -2.70 -6.77
CA GLU A 295 17.16 -3.58 -7.34
C GLU A 295 16.28 -2.84 -8.33
N VAL A 296 15.89 -3.52 -9.40
CA VAL A 296 14.79 -3.14 -10.30
C VAL A 296 13.74 -4.23 -10.22
N SER A 297 12.57 -3.90 -9.69
CA SER A 297 11.52 -4.87 -9.40
C SER A 297 10.28 -4.62 -10.21
N THR A 298 9.63 -5.71 -10.61
CA THR A 298 8.35 -5.73 -11.32
C THR A 298 7.34 -6.52 -10.53
N GLN A 299 6.09 -6.03 -10.44
CA GLN A 299 4.97 -6.77 -9.90
C GLN A 299 3.64 -6.29 -10.49
N ALA A 300 2.66 -7.19 -10.52
CA ALA A 300 1.30 -6.86 -10.94
C ALA A 300 0.42 -6.56 -9.72
N ARG A 301 -0.25 -5.42 -9.75
CA ARG A 301 -1.18 -4.99 -8.68
C ARG A 301 -2.53 -5.63 -8.89
N PRO A 302 -3.09 -6.36 -7.91
CA PRO A 302 -4.45 -6.90 -7.99
C PRO A 302 -5.48 -5.76 -8.07
N THR A 303 -6.24 -5.70 -9.15
CA THR A 303 -7.09 -4.57 -9.49
C THR A 303 -8.45 -5.05 -9.95
N LEU A 304 -9.53 -4.39 -9.52
CA LEU A 304 -10.88 -4.57 -10.05
C LEU A 304 -11.15 -3.58 -11.20
N ALA A 305 -12.25 -3.76 -11.91
CA ALA A 305 -12.56 -2.98 -13.11
C ALA A 305 -12.68 -1.46 -12.84
N ASP A 306 -13.16 -1.10 -11.65
CA ASP A 306 -13.34 0.29 -11.18
C ASP A 306 -12.13 0.84 -10.41
N ASN A 307 -11.03 0.06 -10.30
CA ASN A 307 -9.84 0.36 -9.50
C ASN A 307 -10.11 0.55 -7.99
N LEU A 308 -11.27 0.14 -7.50
CA LEU A 308 -11.63 0.21 -6.09
C LEU A 308 -11.49 -1.15 -5.41
N PRO A 309 -11.11 -1.19 -4.11
CA PRO A 309 -11.10 -2.43 -3.36
C PRO A 309 -12.52 -2.93 -3.09
N ALA A 310 -12.63 -4.22 -2.87
CA ALA A 310 -13.89 -4.80 -2.44
C ALA A 310 -13.68 -5.97 -1.49
N ILE A 311 -14.70 -6.22 -0.67
CA ILE A 311 -14.84 -7.41 0.17
C ILE A 311 -16.02 -8.19 -0.36
N ARG A 312 -15.88 -9.52 -0.47
CA ARG A 312 -16.95 -10.43 -0.85
C ARG A 312 -17.10 -11.48 0.24
N GLN A 313 -18.33 -11.75 0.63
CA GLN A 313 -18.67 -12.86 1.49
C GLN A 313 -19.18 -14.02 0.62
N LEU A 314 -18.47 -15.14 0.65
CA LEU A 314 -18.84 -16.38 -0.02
C LEU A 314 -19.49 -17.32 0.99
N GLY A 315 -20.83 -17.33 1.07
CA GLY A 315 -21.53 -18.03 2.15
C GLY A 315 -21.30 -17.37 3.52
N GLU A 316 -21.59 -18.10 4.62
CA GLU A 316 -21.64 -17.48 5.95
C GLU A 316 -20.30 -17.08 6.55
N ARG A 317 -19.22 -17.85 6.27
CA ARG A 317 -17.93 -17.74 6.99
C ARG A 317 -16.71 -17.80 6.08
N CYS A 318 -16.86 -17.41 4.84
CA CYS A 318 -15.77 -17.24 3.89
C CYS A 318 -15.76 -15.80 3.36
N VAL A 319 -14.63 -15.10 3.51
CA VAL A 319 -14.49 -13.69 3.14
C VAL A 319 -13.30 -13.51 2.20
N GLN A 320 -13.54 -12.92 1.03
CA GLN A 320 -12.48 -12.52 0.09
C GLN A 320 -12.21 -11.02 0.20
N ILE A 321 -10.93 -10.63 0.21
CA ILE A 321 -10.48 -9.24 0.34
C ILE A 321 -9.52 -8.98 -0.82
N ASN A 322 -9.89 -8.11 -1.76
CA ASN A 322 -9.08 -7.91 -2.96
C ASN A 322 -9.26 -6.53 -3.61
N GLY A 323 -8.54 -6.29 -4.72
CA GLY A 323 -8.67 -5.07 -5.49
C GLY A 323 -7.97 -3.86 -4.88
N LEU A 324 -6.98 -4.07 -3.98
CA LEU A 324 -6.30 -2.96 -3.30
C LEU A 324 -5.44 -2.11 -4.26
N TYR A 325 -5.19 -2.60 -5.48
CA TYR A 325 -4.50 -1.89 -6.55
C TYR A 325 -3.17 -1.28 -6.11
N ARG A 326 -2.94 0.00 -6.41
CA ARG A 326 -1.75 0.76 -6.01
C ARG A 326 -1.81 1.28 -4.58
N HIS A 327 -2.96 1.16 -3.92
CA HIS A 327 -3.26 1.76 -2.63
C HIS A 327 -3.10 0.78 -1.45
N GLY A 328 -2.54 -0.41 -1.66
CA GLY A 328 -2.50 -1.48 -0.66
C GLY A 328 -2.09 -1.03 0.74
N PHE A 329 -0.93 -0.36 0.89
CA PHE A 329 -0.50 0.16 2.19
C PHE A 329 -1.37 1.30 2.71
N LEU A 330 -1.90 2.13 1.81
CA LEU A 330 -2.74 3.25 2.18
C LEU A 330 -4.07 2.80 2.79
N ILE A 331 -4.67 1.70 2.31
CA ILE A 331 -6.04 1.32 2.69
C ILE A 331 -6.15 0.01 3.50
N SER A 332 -5.08 -0.78 3.59
CA SER A 332 -5.15 -2.09 4.27
C SER A 332 -5.57 -2.01 5.74
N PRO A 333 -5.22 -0.99 6.56
CA PRO A 333 -5.75 -0.87 7.91
C PRO A 333 -7.27 -0.70 7.96
N ALA A 334 -7.83 0.10 7.06
CA ALA A 334 -9.28 0.28 6.99
C ALA A 334 -10.00 -1.00 6.54
N MET A 335 -9.43 -1.70 5.55
CA MET A 335 -9.94 -3.01 5.10
C MET A 335 -9.89 -4.04 6.23
N LEU A 336 -8.80 -4.04 7.02
CA LEU A 336 -8.64 -4.90 8.19
C LEU A 336 -9.76 -4.63 9.20
N ASP A 337 -9.97 -3.37 9.58
CA ASP A 337 -10.95 -3.00 10.59
C ASP A 337 -12.39 -3.35 10.15
N VAL A 338 -12.71 -3.20 8.85
CA VAL A 338 -14.02 -3.65 8.29
C VAL A 338 -14.19 -5.16 8.43
N VAL A 339 -13.16 -5.96 8.13
CA VAL A 339 -13.25 -7.42 8.26
C VAL A 339 -13.36 -7.83 9.73
N LEU A 340 -12.63 -7.19 10.63
CA LEU A 340 -12.71 -7.47 12.06
C LEU A 340 -14.07 -7.08 12.66
N GLU A 341 -14.66 -5.95 12.23
CA GLU A 341 -16.05 -5.60 12.60
C GLU A 341 -17.03 -6.68 12.16
N TRP A 342 -16.87 -7.18 10.93
CA TRP A 342 -17.72 -8.26 10.42
C TRP A 342 -17.55 -9.57 11.23
N VAL A 343 -16.33 -9.97 11.52
CA VAL A 343 -16.04 -11.20 12.28
C VAL A 343 -16.61 -11.14 13.69
N GLN A 344 -16.47 -9.99 14.38
CA GLN A 344 -16.86 -9.83 15.77
C GLN A 344 -18.34 -9.50 15.98
N HIS A 345 -18.92 -8.69 15.08
CA HIS A 345 -20.23 -8.06 15.30
C HIS A 345 -21.24 -8.36 14.19
N GLN A 346 -20.82 -8.96 13.07
CA GLN A 346 -21.66 -9.21 11.89
C GLN A 346 -22.34 -7.91 11.38
N THR A 347 -21.62 -6.77 11.48
CA THR A 347 -22.04 -5.47 10.97
C THR A 347 -21.09 -4.95 9.92
N THR A 348 -21.56 -4.08 9.05
CA THR A 348 -20.79 -3.44 7.96
C THR A 348 -20.81 -1.92 8.09
N THR A 349 -20.83 -1.41 9.32
CA THR A 349 -20.89 0.03 9.63
C THR A 349 -19.69 0.77 9.04
N LEU A 350 -18.48 0.23 9.25
CA LEU A 350 -17.25 0.81 8.71
C LEU A 350 -17.23 0.74 7.16
N ALA A 351 -17.68 -0.36 6.56
CA ALA A 351 -17.78 -0.45 5.11
C ALA A 351 -18.70 0.65 4.55
N THR A 352 -19.85 0.88 5.19
CA THR A 352 -20.79 1.95 4.82
C THR A 352 -20.13 3.33 5.00
N GLN A 353 -19.43 3.57 6.10
CA GLN A 353 -18.73 4.82 6.37
C GLN A 353 -17.68 5.15 5.30
N PHE A 354 -16.94 4.15 4.84
CA PHE A 354 -15.93 4.31 3.79
C PHE A 354 -16.54 4.30 2.38
N ASN A 355 -17.82 3.95 2.22
CA ASN A 355 -18.42 3.62 0.94
C ASN A 355 -17.64 2.50 0.23
N LEU A 356 -17.20 1.51 1.02
CA LEU A 356 -16.50 0.33 0.56
C LEU A 356 -17.51 -0.74 0.14
N LYS A 357 -17.28 -1.33 -1.01
CA LYS A 357 -18.11 -2.43 -1.52
C LYS A 357 -17.92 -3.68 -0.67
N PHE A 358 -19.01 -4.12 -0.05
CA PHE A 358 -19.10 -5.36 0.73
C PHE A 358 -20.28 -6.19 0.19
N ASP A 359 -19.96 -7.18 -0.65
CA ASP A 359 -20.95 -7.97 -1.38
C ASP A 359 -21.18 -9.32 -0.69
N HIS A 360 -22.43 -9.75 -0.65
CA HIS A 360 -22.82 -11.12 -0.30
C HIS A 360 -23.05 -11.91 -1.61
N VAL A 361 -22.28 -12.98 -1.84
CA VAL A 361 -22.27 -13.75 -3.09
C VAL A 361 -22.71 -15.20 -2.85
#